data_964c576854dc1095edacd4c3e7020523
#
_entry.id   964c576854dc1095edacd4c3e7020523
#
_cell.length_a   1.000
_cell.length_b   1.000
_cell.length_c   1.000
_cell.angle_alpha   90.00
_cell.angle_beta   90.00
_cell.angle_gamma   90.00
#
_symmetry.space_group_name_H-M   'P 1'
#
loop_
_entity.id
_entity.type
_entity.pdbx_description
1 polymer ?
#
loop_
_entity_poly.entity_id
_entity_poly.type
_entity_poly.pdbx_seq_one_letter_code
_entity_poly.pdbx_strand_id
1 'polypeptide(L)'
;MMKTTLKRSVVSIVFWTSIAVIFALPQLGQNLDLHRVFTSALAQWWAWGIMVPGILAVDRALPFAVQRILPRLITLLALGPFVAILYGYVHAILKAALGAGAWSTLSGTGLVTEGLREMFWSMLVYCLIVGVWEAYLYHQRFIAAELKMERLQRNFSEARLNALRMQLDPHFLFNALNTVSSQVEREPKLARRMIEHLGDLLRLSLNSQGVQEILLAEELAFLDHYLAIQKIRFGDALKIEMRIDPEIKDALVPNLFIQPLVENAIRHGISKRARGGSIILSGQRSGERLLIQVLDDGVGLPPGWSFDTHKGVGLSVTRERFAGLYPDNTSRFNVRRRTEGGTEVSISFPLRKRRETDDGLTP
;
A
#
# COMPACT_ATOMS: atom_id res chain seq x y z
N MET A 1 25.62 -15.56 -21.34
CA MET A 1 26.52 -15.52 -20.17
C MET A 1 27.95 -15.13 -20.53
N MET A 2 28.59 -15.76 -21.51
CA MET A 2 30.00 -15.50 -21.95
C MET A 2 30.23 -14.05 -22.45
N LYS A 3 29.32 -13.45 -23.21
CA LYS A 3 29.46 -12.06 -23.71
C LYS A 3 29.42 -10.99 -22.59
N THR A 4 28.72 -11.22 -21.50
CA THR A 4 28.63 -10.29 -20.37
C THR A 4 29.87 -10.34 -19.46
N THR A 5 30.47 -11.52 -19.28
CA THR A 5 31.74 -11.68 -18.55
C THR A 5 32.88 -11.05 -19.30
N LEU A 6 32.99 -11.28 -20.62
CA LEU A 6 34.02 -10.67 -21.46
C LEU A 6 33.95 -9.14 -21.44
N LYS A 7 32.76 -8.56 -21.55
CA LYS A 7 32.54 -7.10 -21.47
C LYS A 7 33.00 -6.53 -20.12
N ARG A 8 32.70 -7.21 -19.01
CA ARG A 8 33.11 -6.79 -17.66
C ARG A 8 34.63 -6.83 -17.49
N SER A 9 35.29 -7.89 -18.00
CA SER A 9 36.74 -8.00 -17.93
C SER A 9 37.46 -6.91 -18.75
N VAL A 10 36.97 -6.61 -19.95
CA VAL A 10 37.54 -5.54 -20.79
C VAL A 10 37.37 -4.18 -20.09
N VAL A 11 36.21 -3.88 -19.54
CA VAL A 11 35.98 -2.63 -18.79
C VAL A 11 36.91 -2.53 -17.58
N SER A 12 37.11 -3.61 -16.84
CA SER A 12 38.02 -3.64 -15.68
C SER A 12 39.49 -3.39 -16.12
N ILE A 13 39.94 -4.04 -17.16
CA ILE A 13 41.31 -3.83 -17.68
C ILE A 13 41.53 -2.38 -18.12
N VAL A 14 40.61 -1.82 -18.91
CA VAL A 14 40.66 -0.41 -19.34
C VAL A 14 40.71 0.54 -18.16
N PHE A 15 39.83 0.32 -17.18
CA PHE A 15 39.75 1.16 -15.98
C PHE A 15 41.05 1.17 -15.19
N TRP A 16 41.59 0.00 -14.84
CA TRP A 16 42.81 -0.09 -14.04
C TRP A 16 44.07 0.36 -14.81
N THR A 17 44.08 0.18 -16.12
CA THR A 17 45.16 0.70 -16.99
C THR A 17 45.11 2.25 -17.04
N SER A 18 43.89 2.84 -17.13
CA SER A 18 43.73 4.30 -17.10
C SER A 18 44.23 4.89 -15.78
N ILE A 19 43.92 4.25 -14.66
CA ILE A 19 44.42 4.69 -13.34
C ILE A 19 45.95 4.58 -13.30
N ALA A 20 46.53 3.46 -13.78
CA ALA A 20 47.96 3.30 -13.81
C ALA A 20 48.67 4.39 -14.60
N VAL A 21 48.12 4.77 -15.76
CA VAL A 21 48.66 5.89 -16.57
C VAL A 21 48.59 7.22 -15.82
N ILE A 22 47.43 7.52 -15.18
CA ILE A 22 47.28 8.78 -14.42
C ILE A 22 48.32 8.87 -13.30
N PHE A 23 48.60 7.79 -12.58
CA PHE A 23 49.57 7.76 -11.48
C PHE A 23 51.03 7.67 -11.95
N ALA A 24 51.27 7.28 -13.18
CA ALA A 24 52.59 7.31 -13.79
C ALA A 24 53.01 8.74 -14.24
N LEU A 25 52.06 9.56 -14.68
CA LEU A 25 52.33 10.90 -15.24
C LEU A 25 53.19 11.80 -14.35
N PRO A 26 52.94 11.97 -13.03
CA PRO A 26 53.75 12.83 -12.16
C PRO A 26 55.23 12.37 -12.02
N GLN A 27 55.51 11.11 -12.28
CA GLN A 27 56.85 10.54 -12.13
C GLN A 27 57.73 10.76 -13.38
N LEU A 28 57.12 11.15 -14.51
CA LEU A 28 57.85 11.37 -15.79
C LEU A 28 58.80 12.57 -15.75
N GLY A 29 58.60 13.52 -14.82
CA GLY A 29 59.48 14.70 -14.67
C GLY A 29 60.79 14.46 -13.91
N GLN A 30 61.05 13.22 -13.42
CA GLN A 30 62.15 12.95 -12.50
C GLN A 30 63.36 12.25 -13.16
N ASN A 31 63.56 12.35 -14.47
CA ASN A 31 64.65 11.69 -15.24
C ASN A 31 64.74 10.17 -15.03
N LEU A 32 63.61 9.51 -14.76
CA LEU A 32 63.49 8.07 -14.59
C LEU A 32 63.30 7.38 -15.95
N ASP A 33 63.71 6.10 -16.03
CA ASP A 33 63.42 5.26 -17.17
C ASP A 33 61.91 5.07 -17.37
N LEU A 34 61.35 5.65 -18.44
CA LEU A 34 59.93 5.62 -18.81
C LEU A 34 59.35 4.22 -18.74
N HIS A 35 60.08 3.22 -19.22
CA HIS A 35 59.64 1.81 -19.22
C HIS A 35 59.40 1.32 -17.79
N ARG A 36 60.34 1.60 -16.86
CA ARG A 36 60.21 1.21 -15.46
C ARG A 36 59.05 1.92 -14.73
N VAL A 37 58.84 3.22 -15.01
CA VAL A 37 57.74 3.99 -14.41
C VAL A 37 56.42 3.40 -14.81
N PHE A 38 56.16 3.19 -16.09
CA PHE A 38 54.89 2.63 -16.58
C PHE A 38 54.67 1.18 -16.14
N THR A 39 55.68 0.31 -16.22
CA THR A 39 55.53 -1.09 -15.80
C THR A 39 55.32 -1.21 -14.30
N SER A 40 55.95 -0.38 -13.49
CA SER A 40 55.70 -0.36 -12.04
C SER A 40 54.29 0.12 -11.72
N ALA A 41 53.81 1.20 -12.37
CA ALA A 41 52.43 1.69 -12.17
C ALA A 41 51.39 0.65 -12.65
N LEU A 42 51.62 -0.01 -13.77
CA LEU A 42 50.78 -1.09 -14.23
C LEU A 42 50.73 -2.25 -13.22
N ALA A 43 51.87 -2.68 -12.69
CA ALA A 43 51.91 -3.73 -11.68
C ALA A 43 51.11 -3.37 -10.45
N GLN A 44 51.25 -2.12 -9.98
CA GLN A 44 50.55 -1.60 -8.81
C GLN A 44 49.02 -1.63 -8.97
N TRP A 45 48.49 -1.07 -10.06
CA TRP A 45 47.07 -0.94 -10.24
C TRP A 45 46.39 -2.20 -10.80
N TRP A 46 47.07 -3.02 -11.58
CA TRP A 46 46.57 -4.30 -12.01
C TRP A 46 46.46 -5.30 -10.85
N ALA A 47 47.36 -5.21 -9.84
CA ALA A 47 47.22 -6.01 -8.62
C ALA A 47 45.86 -5.78 -7.97
N TRP A 48 45.41 -4.51 -7.85
CA TRP A 48 44.07 -4.20 -7.39
C TRP A 48 42.97 -4.72 -8.32
N GLY A 49 43.17 -4.61 -9.65
CA GLY A 49 42.21 -5.14 -10.62
C GLY A 49 41.96 -6.64 -10.49
N ILE A 50 43.00 -7.41 -10.13
CA ILE A 50 42.90 -8.86 -9.86
C ILE A 50 42.22 -9.14 -8.51
N MET A 51 42.50 -8.32 -7.49
CA MET A 51 42.03 -8.56 -6.13
C MET A 51 40.61 -8.11 -5.86
N VAL A 52 40.16 -7.02 -6.50
CA VAL A 52 38.80 -6.42 -6.23
C VAL A 52 37.67 -7.44 -6.38
N PRO A 53 37.60 -8.29 -7.43
CA PRO A 53 36.57 -9.32 -7.53
C PRO A 53 36.51 -10.26 -6.31
N GLY A 54 37.69 -10.64 -5.80
CA GLY A 54 37.81 -11.46 -4.58
C GLY A 54 37.33 -10.73 -3.32
N ILE A 55 37.73 -9.49 -3.15
CA ILE A 55 37.31 -8.64 -2.03
C ILE A 55 35.78 -8.52 -2.03
N LEU A 56 35.18 -8.21 -3.18
CA LEU A 56 33.73 -8.09 -3.31
C LEU A 56 32.99 -9.42 -3.16
N ALA A 57 33.63 -10.55 -3.48
CA ALA A 57 33.07 -11.88 -3.25
C ALA A 57 33.01 -12.20 -1.76
N VAL A 58 34.09 -11.89 -1.02
CA VAL A 58 34.15 -12.05 0.45
C VAL A 58 33.08 -11.16 1.11
N ASP A 59 32.94 -9.91 0.69
CA ASP A 59 31.91 -9.00 1.20
C ASP A 59 30.50 -9.56 1.03
N ARG A 60 30.19 -10.15 -0.15
CA ARG A 60 28.89 -10.80 -0.40
C ARG A 60 28.64 -12.04 0.44
N ALA A 61 29.71 -12.74 0.83
CA ALA A 61 29.63 -13.95 1.64
C ALA A 61 29.45 -13.68 3.14
N LEU A 62 29.66 -12.44 3.59
CA LEU A 62 29.48 -12.07 4.97
C LEU A 62 28.00 -12.16 5.41
N PRO A 63 27.68 -12.96 6.45
CA PRO A 63 26.29 -13.28 6.81
C PRO A 63 25.55 -12.17 7.59
N PHE A 64 26.12 -10.97 7.67
CA PHE A 64 25.55 -9.90 8.48
C PHE A 64 24.33 -9.25 7.84
N ALA A 65 23.20 -9.30 8.55
CA ALA A 65 21.99 -8.62 8.15
C ALA A 65 22.24 -7.09 8.01
N VAL A 66 21.53 -6.46 7.10
CA VAL A 66 21.60 -5.03 6.77
C VAL A 66 21.49 -4.12 8.01
N GLN A 67 20.80 -4.58 9.06
CA GLN A 67 20.61 -3.83 10.31
C GLN A 67 21.85 -3.79 11.22
N ARG A 68 22.90 -4.57 10.93
CA ARG A 68 24.13 -4.65 11.71
C ARG A 68 25.32 -4.14 10.91
N ILE A 69 25.30 -2.86 10.56
CA ILE A 69 26.37 -2.21 9.78
C ILE A 69 27.70 -2.24 10.54
N LEU A 70 27.67 -1.96 11.86
CA LEU A 70 28.88 -1.86 12.68
C LEU A 70 29.72 -3.16 12.71
N PRO A 71 29.15 -4.34 13.06
CA PRO A 71 29.94 -5.58 13.03
C PRO A 71 30.44 -5.94 11.63
N ARG A 72 29.72 -5.59 10.58
CA ARG A 72 30.18 -5.78 9.20
C ARG A 72 31.40 -4.93 8.89
N LEU A 73 31.37 -3.62 9.20
CA LEU A 73 32.49 -2.74 9.02
C LEU A 73 33.72 -3.17 9.85
N ILE A 74 33.52 -3.60 11.09
CA ILE A 74 34.62 -4.12 11.93
C ILE A 74 35.25 -5.36 11.28
N THR A 75 34.44 -6.29 10.74
CA THR A 75 34.95 -7.50 10.08
C THR A 75 35.72 -7.15 8.81
N LEU A 76 35.21 -6.23 7.98
CA LEU A 76 35.90 -5.79 6.79
C LEU A 76 37.21 -5.07 7.13
N LEU A 77 37.21 -4.24 8.16
CA LEU A 77 38.43 -3.56 8.63
C LEU A 77 39.47 -4.55 9.15
N ALA A 78 39.03 -5.57 9.90
CA ALA A 78 39.90 -6.63 10.39
C ALA A 78 40.52 -7.50 9.28
N LEU A 79 39.84 -7.62 8.13
CA LEU A 79 40.39 -8.28 6.94
C LEU A 79 41.44 -7.45 6.21
N GLY A 80 41.47 -6.13 6.41
CA GLY A 80 42.38 -5.23 5.71
C GLY A 80 43.86 -5.62 5.75
N PRO A 81 44.45 -5.96 6.92
CA PRO A 81 45.84 -6.40 6.99
C PRO A 81 46.16 -7.64 6.14
N PHE A 82 45.21 -8.60 6.11
CA PHE A 82 45.37 -9.82 5.27
C PHE A 82 45.31 -9.47 3.77
N VAL A 83 44.40 -8.58 3.40
CA VAL A 83 44.28 -8.08 2.02
C VAL A 83 45.55 -7.28 1.65
N ALA A 84 46.12 -6.49 2.55
CA ALA A 84 47.35 -5.73 2.31
C ALA A 84 48.57 -6.64 2.11
N ILE A 85 48.68 -7.71 2.90
CA ILE A 85 49.74 -8.72 2.72
C ILE A 85 49.61 -9.42 1.35
N LEU A 86 48.39 -9.88 1.02
CA LEU A 86 48.11 -10.53 -0.26
C LEU A 86 48.38 -9.60 -1.44
N TYR A 87 48.01 -8.31 -1.30
CA TYR A 87 48.35 -7.30 -2.30
C TYR A 87 49.84 -7.20 -2.52
N GLY A 88 50.66 -7.13 -1.45
CA GLY A 88 52.11 -7.07 -1.54
C GLY A 88 52.67 -8.22 -2.37
N TYR A 89 52.18 -9.45 -2.17
CA TYR A 89 52.58 -10.63 -2.98
C TYR A 89 52.19 -10.49 -4.45
N VAL A 90 50.93 -10.15 -4.75
CA VAL A 90 50.42 -9.99 -6.13
C VAL A 90 51.18 -8.87 -6.86
N HIS A 91 51.39 -7.75 -6.17
CA HIS A 91 52.14 -6.61 -6.70
C HIS A 91 53.62 -7.00 -7.03
N ALA A 92 54.33 -7.67 -6.09
CA ALA A 92 55.70 -8.12 -6.30
C ALA A 92 55.82 -9.09 -7.47
N ILE A 93 54.90 -10.04 -7.63
CA ILE A 93 54.85 -10.97 -8.77
C ILE A 93 54.66 -10.21 -10.09
N LEU A 94 53.70 -9.30 -10.15
CA LEU A 94 53.43 -8.51 -11.35
C LEU A 94 54.59 -7.59 -11.71
N LYS A 95 55.23 -6.97 -10.71
CA LYS A 95 56.41 -6.11 -10.88
C LYS A 95 57.60 -6.90 -11.45
N ALA A 96 57.86 -8.11 -10.97
CA ALA A 96 58.89 -8.98 -11.49
C ALA A 96 58.56 -9.49 -12.93
N ALA A 97 57.31 -9.86 -13.19
CA ALA A 97 56.83 -10.34 -14.49
C ALA A 97 56.87 -9.24 -15.58
N LEU A 98 56.64 -7.99 -15.23
CA LEU A 98 56.70 -6.84 -16.12
C LEU A 98 58.13 -6.24 -16.27
N GLY A 99 59.15 -6.85 -15.64
CA GLY A 99 60.52 -6.41 -15.72
C GLY A 99 60.87 -5.16 -14.90
N ALA A 100 59.96 -4.72 -14.04
CA ALA A 100 60.19 -3.56 -13.15
C ALA A 100 60.80 -3.94 -11.79
N GLY A 101 60.93 -5.24 -11.48
CA GLY A 101 61.46 -5.81 -10.23
C GLY A 101 62.28 -7.04 -10.43
N ALA A 102 63.03 -7.44 -9.41
CA ALA A 102 63.82 -8.68 -9.44
C ALA A 102 63.05 -9.86 -8.80
N TRP A 103 63.12 -11.05 -9.38
CA TRP A 103 62.52 -12.27 -8.84
C TRP A 103 63.09 -12.65 -7.45
N SER A 104 64.34 -12.20 -7.16
CA SER A 104 64.96 -12.39 -5.83
C SER A 104 64.21 -11.69 -4.69
N THR A 105 63.43 -10.66 -4.97
CA THR A 105 62.59 -9.97 -3.95
C THR A 105 61.43 -10.81 -3.47
N LEU A 106 61.10 -11.92 -4.17
CA LEU A 106 60.06 -12.86 -3.78
C LEU A 106 60.53 -13.86 -2.72
N SER A 107 61.77 -13.80 -2.26
CA SER A 107 62.32 -14.71 -1.27
C SER A 107 62.42 -14.05 0.13
N GLY A 108 61.89 -14.73 1.15
CA GLY A 108 62.14 -14.46 2.58
C GLY A 108 61.93 -13.04 3.03
N THR A 109 62.99 -12.38 3.48
CA THR A 109 62.97 -11.03 4.07
C THR A 109 62.57 -9.91 3.10
N GLY A 110 62.83 -10.09 1.80
CA GLY A 110 62.48 -9.10 0.79
C GLY A 110 60.95 -8.86 0.66
N LEU A 111 60.16 -9.93 0.72
CA LEU A 111 58.69 -9.82 0.70
C LEU A 111 58.12 -9.12 1.94
N VAL A 112 58.69 -9.42 3.12
CA VAL A 112 58.21 -8.78 4.36
C VAL A 112 58.51 -7.29 4.37
N THR A 113 59.70 -6.88 3.94
CA THR A 113 60.08 -5.46 3.88
C THR A 113 59.28 -4.67 2.85
N GLU A 114 59.05 -5.25 1.66
CA GLU A 114 58.22 -4.60 0.62
C GLU A 114 56.75 -4.59 1.05
N GLY A 115 56.22 -5.66 1.65
CA GLY A 115 54.85 -5.71 2.18
C GLY A 115 54.61 -4.68 3.29
N LEU A 116 55.55 -4.51 4.21
CA LEU A 116 55.41 -3.50 5.29
C LEU A 116 55.50 -2.08 4.72
N ARG A 117 56.32 -1.84 3.75
CA ARG A 117 56.44 -0.51 3.09
C ARG A 117 55.15 -0.12 2.38
N GLU A 118 54.49 -1.04 1.70
CA GLU A 118 53.24 -0.80 0.96
C GLU A 118 51.99 -0.95 1.83
N MET A 119 52.12 -1.46 3.07
CA MET A 119 50.96 -1.80 3.93
C MET A 119 50.04 -0.64 4.21
N PHE A 120 50.61 0.52 4.55
CA PHE A 120 49.78 1.73 4.85
C PHE A 120 48.98 2.18 3.60
N TRP A 121 49.65 2.25 2.44
CA TRP A 121 49.03 2.64 1.20
C TRP A 121 47.98 1.65 0.72
N SER A 122 48.29 0.37 0.76
CA SER A 122 47.35 -0.70 0.36
C SER A 122 46.16 -0.77 1.29
N MET A 123 46.32 -0.52 2.58
CA MET A 123 45.22 -0.44 3.54
C MET A 123 44.30 0.75 3.23
N LEU A 124 44.85 1.90 2.86
CA LEU A 124 44.09 3.08 2.48
C LEU A 124 43.25 2.82 1.22
N VAL A 125 43.87 2.23 0.18
CA VAL A 125 43.17 1.88 -1.08
C VAL A 125 42.10 0.82 -0.83
N TYR A 126 42.38 -0.18 0.02
CA TYR A 126 41.38 -1.17 0.44
C TYR A 126 40.17 -0.52 1.11
N CYS A 127 40.41 0.36 2.10
CA CYS A 127 39.33 1.08 2.78
C CYS A 127 38.52 1.94 1.80
N LEU A 128 39.18 2.57 0.82
CA LEU A 128 38.49 3.34 -0.22
C LEU A 128 37.61 2.44 -1.09
N ILE A 129 38.11 1.30 -1.55
CA ILE A 129 37.35 0.34 -2.37
C ILE A 129 36.12 -0.17 -1.60
N VAL A 130 36.33 -0.62 -0.36
CA VAL A 130 35.24 -1.12 0.49
C VAL A 130 34.25 0.01 0.81
N GLY A 131 34.73 1.21 1.16
CA GLY A 131 33.88 2.36 1.46
C GLY A 131 33.00 2.78 0.29
N VAL A 132 33.57 2.89 -0.92
CA VAL A 132 32.80 3.19 -2.14
C VAL A 132 31.78 2.11 -2.45
N TRP A 133 32.17 0.85 -2.28
CA TRP A 133 31.27 -0.29 -2.50
C TRP A 133 30.11 -0.33 -1.52
N GLU A 134 30.37 -0.15 -0.23
CA GLU A 134 29.33 -0.08 0.79
C GLU A 134 28.40 1.13 0.61
N ALA A 135 28.95 2.30 0.25
CA ALA A 135 28.14 3.47 -0.08
C ALA A 135 27.24 3.22 -1.29
N TYR A 136 27.74 2.55 -2.33
CA TYR A 136 26.95 2.16 -3.49
C TYR A 136 25.83 1.19 -3.10
N LEU A 137 26.12 0.15 -2.31
CA LEU A 137 25.12 -0.80 -1.85
C LEU A 137 24.06 -0.12 -0.97
N TYR A 138 24.48 0.77 -0.09
CA TYR A 138 23.55 1.56 0.76
C TYR A 138 22.62 2.41 -0.10
N HIS A 139 23.15 3.11 -1.08
CA HIS A 139 22.37 3.95 -2.01
C HIS A 139 21.35 3.10 -2.81
N GLN A 140 21.75 1.95 -3.34
CA GLN A 140 20.84 1.04 -4.03
C GLN A 140 19.69 0.55 -3.13
N ARG A 141 19.99 0.24 -1.87
CA ARG A 141 18.98 -0.17 -0.89
C ARG A 141 18.03 0.96 -0.52
N PHE A 142 18.57 2.17 -0.40
CA PHE A 142 17.77 3.36 -0.10
C PHE A 142 16.74 3.61 -1.21
N ILE A 143 17.18 3.63 -2.48
CA ILE A 143 16.28 3.78 -3.63
C ILE A 143 15.23 2.65 -3.68
N ALA A 144 15.64 1.41 -3.44
CA ALA A 144 14.72 0.27 -3.44
C ALA A 144 13.65 0.37 -2.32
N ALA A 145 14.04 0.88 -1.14
CA ALA A 145 13.11 1.12 -0.03
C ALA A 145 12.13 2.25 -0.34
N GLU A 146 12.60 3.34 -0.93
CA GLU A 146 11.77 4.48 -1.36
C GLU A 146 10.72 4.06 -2.39
N LEU A 147 11.13 3.35 -3.45
CA LEU A 147 10.21 2.79 -4.45
C LEU A 147 9.20 1.81 -3.85
N LYS A 148 9.59 1.02 -2.85
CA LYS A 148 8.67 0.13 -2.14
C LYS A 148 7.65 0.91 -1.34
N MET A 149 8.07 1.99 -0.68
CA MET A 149 7.17 2.86 0.10
C MET A 149 6.15 3.56 -0.81
N GLU A 150 6.59 4.11 -1.96
CA GLU A 150 5.68 4.70 -2.95
C GLU A 150 4.63 3.71 -3.46
N ARG A 151 5.05 2.47 -3.78
CA ARG A 151 4.12 1.42 -4.21
C ARG A 151 3.10 1.08 -3.12
N LEU A 152 3.55 0.95 -1.86
CA LEU A 152 2.64 0.69 -0.73
C LEU A 152 1.64 1.83 -0.55
N GLN A 153 2.08 3.07 -0.63
CA GLN A 153 1.22 4.26 -0.51
C GLN A 153 0.20 4.32 -1.66
N ARG A 154 0.62 4.01 -2.88
CA ARG A 154 -0.28 3.93 -4.03
C ARG A 154 -1.33 2.84 -3.87
N ASN A 155 -0.91 1.61 -3.51
CA ASN A 155 -1.82 0.50 -3.27
C ASN A 155 -2.81 0.79 -2.13
N PHE A 156 -2.34 1.44 -1.05
CA PHE A 156 -3.19 1.87 0.06
C PHE A 156 -4.23 2.90 -0.41
N SER A 157 -3.83 3.89 -1.20
CA SER A 157 -4.74 4.90 -1.76
C SER A 157 -5.76 4.27 -2.71
N GLU A 158 -5.35 3.34 -3.57
CA GLU A 158 -6.25 2.59 -4.47
C GLU A 158 -7.21 1.70 -3.68
N ALA A 159 -6.73 0.99 -2.65
CA ALA A 159 -7.59 0.19 -1.76
C ALA A 159 -8.60 1.05 -1.02
N ARG A 160 -8.19 2.24 -0.54
CA ARG A 160 -9.07 3.22 0.11
C ARG A 160 -10.12 3.76 -0.86
N LEU A 161 -9.74 4.10 -2.09
CA LEU A 161 -10.68 4.53 -3.13
C LEU A 161 -11.67 3.41 -3.50
N ASN A 162 -11.22 2.17 -3.58
CA ASN A 162 -12.09 1.04 -3.88
C ASN A 162 -13.04 0.73 -2.71
N ALA A 163 -12.58 0.85 -1.47
CA ALA A 163 -13.45 0.75 -0.29
C ALA A 163 -14.53 1.84 -0.29
N LEU A 164 -14.16 3.09 -0.65
CA LEU A 164 -15.09 4.20 -0.84
C LEU A 164 -16.14 3.92 -1.92
N ARG A 165 -15.71 3.36 -3.07
CA ARG A 165 -16.62 2.99 -4.17
C ARG A 165 -17.58 1.88 -3.80
N MET A 166 -17.22 0.98 -2.88
CA MET A 166 -18.10 -0.11 -2.43
C MET A 166 -19.15 0.33 -1.42
N GLN A 167 -19.01 1.49 -0.77
CA GLN A 167 -19.99 2.02 0.20
C GLN A 167 -21.22 2.67 -0.46
N LEU A 168 -21.05 3.20 -1.67
CA LEU A 168 -22.16 3.69 -2.48
C LEU A 168 -22.26 2.84 -3.75
N ASP A 169 -23.44 2.30 -4.05
CA ASP A 169 -23.66 1.53 -5.28
C ASP A 169 -23.22 2.37 -6.50
N PRO A 170 -22.20 1.94 -7.28
CA PRO A 170 -21.78 2.67 -8.48
C PRO A 170 -22.92 2.89 -9.47
N HIS A 171 -23.85 1.94 -9.55
CA HIS A 171 -25.03 2.03 -10.39
C HIS A 171 -25.99 3.13 -9.91
N PHE A 172 -26.11 3.35 -8.61
CA PHE A 172 -26.85 4.48 -8.08
C PHE A 172 -26.23 5.81 -8.50
N LEU A 173 -24.90 5.95 -8.36
CA LEU A 173 -24.18 7.17 -8.75
C LEU A 173 -24.34 7.48 -10.26
N PHE A 174 -24.16 6.46 -11.11
CA PHE A 174 -24.36 6.62 -12.56
C PHE A 174 -25.79 7.06 -12.91
N ASN A 175 -26.79 6.45 -12.26
CA ASN A 175 -28.18 6.82 -12.47
C ASN A 175 -28.50 8.24 -11.97
N ALA A 176 -27.95 8.64 -10.83
CA ALA A 176 -28.09 9.99 -10.31
C ALA A 176 -27.49 11.02 -11.29
N LEU A 177 -26.26 10.80 -11.76
CA LEU A 177 -25.59 11.68 -12.73
C LEU A 177 -26.33 11.76 -14.07
N ASN A 178 -26.84 10.65 -14.58
CA ASN A 178 -27.66 10.64 -15.79
C ASN A 178 -28.95 11.43 -15.60
N THR A 179 -29.59 11.31 -14.42
CA THR A 179 -30.79 12.10 -14.11
C THR A 179 -30.45 13.58 -14.00
N VAL A 180 -29.35 13.96 -13.35
CA VAL A 180 -28.84 15.34 -13.31
C VAL A 180 -28.68 15.87 -14.73
N SER A 181 -27.94 15.13 -15.59
CA SER A 181 -27.69 15.52 -16.98
C SER A 181 -29.00 15.77 -17.75
N SER A 182 -30.01 14.92 -17.59
CA SER A 182 -31.32 15.08 -18.24
C SER A 182 -32.13 16.25 -17.72
N GLN A 183 -31.89 16.68 -16.46
CA GLN A 183 -32.62 17.78 -15.83
C GLN A 183 -31.93 19.14 -15.97
N VAL A 184 -30.64 19.18 -16.34
CA VAL A 184 -29.90 20.45 -16.49
C VAL A 184 -30.58 21.43 -17.43
N GLU A 185 -31.11 20.95 -18.56
CA GLU A 185 -31.79 21.79 -19.54
C GLU A 185 -33.31 21.97 -19.25
N ARG A 186 -33.94 20.93 -18.65
CA ARG A 186 -35.39 20.92 -18.44
C ARG A 186 -35.79 21.65 -17.15
N GLU A 187 -35.13 21.33 -16.05
CA GLU A 187 -35.41 21.87 -14.72
C GLU A 187 -34.10 22.18 -13.98
N PRO A 188 -33.36 23.26 -14.31
CA PRO A 188 -32.05 23.56 -13.74
C PRO A 188 -32.04 23.64 -12.20
N LYS A 189 -33.13 24.09 -11.60
CA LYS A 189 -33.27 24.16 -10.13
C LYS A 189 -33.33 22.77 -9.49
N LEU A 190 -33.93 21.80 -10.17
CA LEU A 190 -34.01 20.41 -9.74
C LEU A 190 -32.65 19.72 -9.86
N ALA A 191 -31.97 19.92 -10.99
CA ALA A 191 -30.61 19.43 -11.21
C ALA A 191 -29.64 19.94 -10.13
N ARG A 192 -29.72 21.23 -9.79
CA ARG A 192 -28.91 21.83 -8.71
C ARG A 192 -29.17 21.18 -7.36
N ARG A 193 -30.44 21.00 -6.97
CA ARG A 193 -30.79 20.30 -5.72
C ARG A 193 -30.27 18.86 -5.69
N MET A 194 -30.32 18.14 -6.82
CA MET A 194 -29.74 16.80 -6.91
C MET A 194 -28.24 16.79 -6.66
N ILE A 195 -27.50 17.77 -7.20
CA ILE A 195 -26.05 17.90 -6.99
C ILE A 195 -25.76 18.21 -5.51
N GLU A 196 -26.54 19.08 -4.88
CA GLU A 196 -26.43 19.41 -3.47
C GLU A 196 -26.64 18.15 -2.59
N HIS A 197 -27.73 17.40 -2.80
CA HIS A 197 -27.98 16.15 -2.08
C HIS A 197 -26.88 15.09 -2.33
N LEU A 198 -26.36 14.99 -3.55
CA LEU A 198 -25.27 14.06 -3.87
C LEU A 198 -23.97 14.45 -3.15
N GLY A 199 -23.67 15.75 -3.09
CA GLY A 199 -22.52 16.27 -2.35
C GLY A 199 -22.61 15.99 -0.85
N ASP A 200 -23.80 16.22 -0.25
CA ASP A 200 -24.02 15.94 1.18
C ASP A 200 -23.95 14.45 1.49
N LEU A 201 -24.51 13.59 0.63
CA LEU A 201 -24.46 12.15 0.76
C LEU A 201 -23.01 11.63 0.71
N LEU A 202 -22.21 12.12 -0.23
CA LEU A 202 -20.78 11.79 -0.33
C LEU A 202 -20.01 12.25 0.92
N ARG A 203 -20.28 13.46 1.43
CA ARG A 203 -19.64 14.00 2.63
C ARG A 203 -19.97 13.18 3.88
N LEU A 204 -21.25 12.82 4.09
CA LEU A 204 -21.68 11.98 5.20
C LEU A 204 -21.05 10.59 5.13
N SER A 205 -20.99 9.98 3.93
CA SER A 205 -20.32 8.70 3.71
C SER A 205 -18.82 8.74 4.02
N LEU A 206 -18.14 9.86 3.73
CA LEU A 206 -16.72 10.05 4.03
C LEU A 206 -16.47 10.23 5.54
N ASN A 207 -17.33 11.01 6.22
CA ASN A 207 -17.17 11.30 7.65
C ASN A 207 -17.43 10.07 8.54
N SER A 208 -18.28 9.14 8.09
CA SER A 208 -18.61 7.92 8.83
C SER A 208 -17.64 6.75 8.59
N GLN A 209 -16.50 6.99 7.90
CA GLN A 209 -15.50 5.94 7.62
C GLN A 209 -14.83 5.44 8.89
N GLY A 210 -14.79 4.10 9.03
CA GLY A 210 -14.15 3.43 10.16
C GLY A 210 -15.00 3.40 11.42
N VAL A 211 -16.16 4.07 11.44
CA VAL A 211 -17.10 4.04 12.57
C VAL A 211 -18.05 2.85 12.39
N GLN A 212 -18.07 1.95 13.37
CA GLN A 212 -18.91 0.76 13.32
C GLN A 212 -20.37 1.05 13.65
N GLU A 213 -20.64 1.89 14.64
CA GLU A 213 -21.98 2.29 15.09
C GLU A 213 -22.09 3.83 15.12
N ILE A 214 -23.21 4.36 14.62
CA ILE A 214 -23.56 5.79 14.57
C ILE A 214 -24.93 6.02 15.26
N LEU A 215 -25.30 7.26 15.47
CA LEU A 215 -26.66 7.56 15.93
C LEU A 215 -27.68 7.26 14.82
N LEU A 216 -28.86 6.74 15.22
CA LEU A 216 -29.96 6.51 14.25
C LEU A 216 -30.33 7.82 13.53
N ALA A 217 -30.25 8.96 14.21
CA ALA A 217 -30.47 10.26 13.60
C ALA A 217 -29.50 10.54 12.42
N GLU A 218 -28.24 10.16 12.55
CA GLU A 218 -27.23 10.31 11.48
C GLU A 218 -27.50 9.38 10.30
N GLU A 219 -27.89 8.12 10.58
CA GLU A 219 -28.30 7.15 9.56
C GLU A 219 -29.54 7.64 8.78
N LEU A 220 -30.53 8.22 9.49
CA LEU A 220 -31.73 8.79 8.86
C LEU A 220 -31.40 10.02 8.03
N ALA A 221 -30.50 10.89 8.48
CA ALA A 221 -30.06 12.05 7.70
C ALA A 221 -29.39 11.63 6.38
N PHE A 222 -28.53 10.60 6.42
CA PHE A 222 -27.96 10.00 5.21
C PHE A 222 -29.05 9.46 4.29
N LEU A 223 -30.01 8.73 4.85
CA LEU A 223 -31.12 8.16 4.09
C LEU A 223 -32.01 9.23 3.45
N ASP A 224 -32.25 10.36 4.11
CA ASP A 224 -33.03 11.46 3.56
C ASP A 224 -32.43 12.03 2.28
N HIS A 225 -31.11 12.24 2.24
CA HIS A 225 -30.43 12.68 1.01
C HIS A 225 -30.52 11.63 -0.10
N TYR A 226 -30.33 10.34 0.23
CA TYR A 226 -30.50 9.24 -0.70
C TYR A 226 -31.91 9.20 -1.31
N LEU A 227 -32.93 9.28 -0.45
CA LEU A 227 -34.33 9.24 -0.86
C LEU A 227 -34.75 10.47 -1.65
N ALA A 228 -34.19 11.65 -1.36
CA ALA A 228 -34.43 12.86 -2.13
C ALA A 228 -34.01 12.69 -3.59
N ILE A 229 -32.82 12.08 -3.82
CA ILE A 229 -32.34 11.77 -5.18
C ILE A 229 -33.25 10.72 -5.87
N GLN A 230 -33.67 9.68 -5.16
CA GLN A 230 -34.56 8.66 -5.71
C GLN A 230 -35.95 9.21 -6.04
N LYS A 231 -36.51 10.09 -5.19
CA LYS A 231 -37.78 10.78 -5.48
C LYS A 231 -37.71 11.61 -6.75
N ILE A 232 -36.61 12.31 -6.99
CA ILE A 232 -36.43 13.08 -8.23
C ILE A 232 -36.38 12.15 -9.44
N ARG A 233 -35.72 11.00 -9.31
CA ARG A 233 -35.57 10.02 -10.38
C ARG A 233 -36.87 9.30 -10.74
N PHE A 234 -37.64 8.87 -9.74
CA PHE A 234 -38.86 8.09 -9.93
C PHE A 234 -40.13 8.93 -9.97
N GLY A 235 -40.05 10.20 -9.56
CA GLY A 235 -41.21 11.10 -9.49
C GLY A 235 -42.32 10.54 -8.59
N ASP A 236 -43.57 10.69 -9.06
CA ASP A 236 -44.75 10.22 -8.34
C ASP A 236 -44.90 8.70 -8.25
N ALA A 237 -44.06 7.95 -8.99
CA ALA A 237 -44.05 6.51 -8.96
C ALA A 237 -43.44 5.95 -7.66
N LEU A 238 -42.72 6.75 -6.86
CA LEU A 238 -42.12 6.31 -5.60
C LEU A 238 -42.69 7.11 -4.41
N LYS A 239 -43.50 6.44 -3.61
CA LYS A 239 -44.02 6.97 -2.36
C LYS A 239 -43.23 6.43 -1.18
N ILE A 240 -42.79 7.32 -0.27
CA ILE A 240 -41.97 6.94 0.89
C ILE A 240 -42.60 7.58 2.14
N GLU A 241 -42.83 6.75 3.12
CA GLU A 241 -43.31 7.13 4.42
C GLU A 241 -42.32 6.70 5.51
N MET A 242 -41.92 7.61 6.38
CA MET A 242 -41.07 7.34 7.55
C MET A 242 -41.86 7.49 8.85
N ARG A 243 -41.88 6.42 9.63
CA ARG A 243 -42.58 6.37 10.94
C ARG A 243 -41.53 5.98 11.99
N ILE A 244 -40.81 6.95 12.49
CA ILE A 244 -39.73 6.77 13.45
C ILE A 244 -40.09 7.40 14.77
N ASP A 245 -40.09 6.60 15.83
CA ASP A 245 -40.32 7.14 17.18
C ASP A 245 -39.21 8.11 17.58
N PRO A 246 -39.53 9.31 18.07
CA PRO A 246 -38.51 10.28 18.46
C PRO A 246 -37.53 9.76 19.52
N GLU A 247 -37.98 8.89 20.43
CA GLU A 247 -37.19 8.35 21.54
C GLU A 247 -36.00 7.47 21.11
N ILE A 248 -36.03 6.95 19.90
CA ILE A 248 -34.97 6.05 19.39
C ILE A 248 -33.91 6.76 18.54
N LYS A 249 -34.06 8.04 18.23
CA LYS A 249 -33.13 8.78 17.35
C LYS A 249 -31.70 8.81 17.88
N ASP A 250 -31.54 8.80 19.21
CA ASP A 250 -30.24 8.78 19.90
C ASP A 250 -29.69 7.35 20.11
N ALA A 251 -30.35 6.33 19.56
CA ALA A 251 -29.87 4.96 19.63
C ALA A 251 -28.66 4.77 18.73
N LEU A 252 -27.67 4.00 19.22
CA LEU A 252 -26.54 3.53 18.43
C LEU A 252 -26.98 2.39 17.52
N VAL A 253 -26.66 2.53 16.24
CA VAL A 253 -27.02 1.58 15.19
C VAL A 253 -25.80 1.32 14.28
N PRO A 254 -25.72 0.15 13.64
CA PRO A 254 -24.67 -0.12 12.66
C PRO A 254 -24.73 0.90 11.51
N ASN A 255 -23.57 1.46 11.15
CA ASN A 255 -23.47 2.47 10.11
C ASN A 255 -23.93 1.92 8.74
N LEU A 256 -24.73 2.67 7.99
CA LEU A 256 -25.25 2.32 6.65
C LEU A 256 -25.98 0.97 6.60
N PHE A 257 -26.86 0.68 7.59
CA PHE A 257 -27.62 -0.59 7.61
C PHE A 257 -29.02 -0.45 7.01
N ILE A 258 -29.65 0.73 7.12
CA ILE A 258 -30.99 0.98 6.56
C ILE A 258 -30.92 1.17 5.04
N GLN A 259 -29.87 1.83 4.54
CA GLN A 259 -29.70 2.09 3.11
C GLN A 259 -29.84 0.83 2.25
N PRO A 260 -29.10 -0.31 2.51
CA PRO A 260 -29.24 -1.52 1.70
C PRO A 260 -30.64 -2.11 1.71
N LEU A 261 -31.40 -1.95 2.81
CA LEU A 261 -32.78 -2.43 2.92
C LEU A 261 -33.72 -1.63 2.01
N VAL A 262 -33.61 -0.31 2.06
CA VAL A 262 -34.40 0.61 1.23
C VAL A 262 -34.00 0.51 -0.24
N GLU A 263 -32.71 0.40 -0.52
CA GLU A 263 -32.21 0.15 -1.88
C GLU A 263 -32.77 -1.14 -2.48
N ASN A 264 -32.80 -2.22 -1.68
CA ASN A 264 -33.38 -3.49 -2.08
C ASN A 264 -34.89 -3.36 -2.39
N ALA A 265 -35.64 -2.64 -1.56
CA ALA A 265 -37.04 -2.36 -1.78
C ALA A 265 -37.29 -1.56 -3.07
N ILE A 266 -36.48 -0.53 -3.36
CA ILE A 266 -36.57 0.24 -4.59
C ILE A 266 -36.22 -0.63 -5.80
N ARG A 267 -35.06 -1.29 -5.77
CA ARG A 267 -34.47 -2.03 -6.91
C ARG A 267 -35.23 -3.28 -7.27
N HIS A 268 -35.61 -4.07 -6.29
CA HIS A 268 -36.24 -5.38 -6.47
C HIS A 268 -37.75 -5.37 -6.31
N GLY A 269 -38.25 -4.43 -5.49
CA GLY A 269 -39.69 -4.28 -5.25
C GLY A 269 -40.35 -3.36 -6.29
N ILE A 270 -39.98 -2.09 -6.29
CA ILE A 270 -40.73 -1.04 -6.95
C ILE A 270 -40.33 -0.81 -8.42
N SER A 271 -39.00 -0.78 -8.72
CA SER A 271 -38.53 -0.47 -10.09
C SER A 271 -39.01 -1.47 -11.16
N LYS A 272 -39.46 -2.65 -10.77
CA LYS A 272 -40.02 -3.67 -11.65
C LYS A 272 -41.52 -3.52 -11.93
N ARG A 273 -42.19 -2.51 -11.31
CA ARG A 273 -43.63 -2.27 -11.50
C ARG A 273 -43.87 -0.99 -12.29
N ALA A 274 -44.63 -1.10 -13.37
CA ALA A 274 -44.97 0.07 -14.19
C ALA A 274 -45.81 1.13 -13.42
N ARG A 275 -46.55 0.70 -12.38
CA ARG A 275 -47.37 1.60 -11.55
C ARG A 275 -46.61 2.25 -10.38
N GLY A 276 -45.29 1.94 -10.27
CA GLY A 276 -44.54 2.36 -9.09
C GLY A 276 -44.95 1.59 -7.82
N GLY A 277 -44.70 2.21 -6.66
CA GLY A 277 -45.06 1.60 -5.37
C GLY A 277 -44.70 2.48 -4.18
N SER A 278 -44.92 1.91 -3.00
CA SER A 278 -44.70 2.57 -1.72
C SER A 278 -43.72 1.82 -0.83
N ILE A 279 -42.91 2.57 -0.09
CA ILE A 279 -42.02 2.06 0.95
C ILE A 279 -42.41 2.71 2.27
N ILE A 280 -42.55 1.90 3.31
CA ILE A 280 -42.73 2.38 4.68
C ILE A 280 -41.49 1.96 5.47
N LEU A 281 -40.77 2.92 6.02
CA LEU A 281 -39.71 2.71 7.01
C LEU A 281 -40.30 3.02 8.39
N SER A 282 -40.31 2.04 9.28
CA SER A 282 -40.73 2.23 10.66
C SER A 282 -39.62 1.88 11.63
N GLY A 283 -39.53 2.62 12.72
CA GLY A 283 -38.61 2.38 13.82
C GLY A 283 -39.30 2.63 15.14
N GLN A 284 -39.25 1.67 16.05
CA GLN A 284 -39.86 1.77 17.38
C GLN A 284 -39.04 1.03 18.44
N ARG A 285 -39.23 1.45 19.68
CA ARG A 285 -38.72 0.75 20.86
C ARG A 285 -39.67 -0.41 21.21
N SER A 286 -39.13 -1.59 21.44
CA SER A 286 -39.85 -2.75 21.91
C SER A 286 -39.14 -3.31 23.17
N GLY A 287 -39.49 -2.79 24.34
CA GLY A 287 -38.80 -3.06 25.61
C GLY A 287 -37.36 -2.56 25.57
N GLU A 288 -36.41 -3.43 25.78
CA GLU A 288 -34.97 -3.15 25.70
C GLU A 288 -34.38 -3.35 24.28
N ARG A 289 -35.25 -3.41 23.28
CA ARG A 289 -34.84 -3.65 21.89
C ARG A 289 -35.28 -2.53 20.98
N LEU A 290 -34.52 -2.31 19.94
CA LEU A 290 -34.85 -1.50 18.79
C LEU A 290 -35.45 -2.43 17.70
N LEU A 291 -36.56 -2.06 17.12
CA LEU A 291 -37.19 -2.72 15.98
C LEU A 291 -37.23 -1.75 14.82
N ILE A 292 -36.53 -2.07 13.73
CA ILE A 292 -36.56 -1.34 12.45
C ILE A 292 -37.21 -2.25 11.40
N GLN A 293 -38.15 -1.69 10.64
CA GLN A 293 -38.85 -2.42 9.58
C GLN A 293 -38.88 -1.59 8.30
N VAL A 294 -38.61 -2.26 7.17
CA VAL A 294 -38.80 -1.71 5.83
C VAL A 294 -39.82 -2.58 5.11
N LEU A 295 -40.92 -1.97 4.73
CA LEU A 295 -42.01 -2.62 4.03
C LEU A 295 -42.13 -2.01 2.63
N ASP A 296 -42.19 -2.84 1.61
CA ASP A 296 -42.54 -2.45 0.25
C ASP A 296 -43.85 -3.10 -0.21
N ASP A 297 -44.51 -2.50 -1.19
CA ASP A 297 -45.65 -3.08 -1.85
C ASP A 297 -45.30 -3.60 -3.25
N GLY A 298 -44.03 -3.92 -3.50
CA GLY A 298 -43.46 -4.33 -4.78
C GLY A 298 -43.89 -5.73 -5.24
N VAL A 299 -43.07 -6.35 -6.09
CA VAL A 299 -43.34 -7.71 -6.62
C VAL A 299 -43.20 -8.80 -5.58
N GLY A 300 -42.61 -8.51 -4.43
CA GLY A 300 -42.38 -9.48 -3.36
C GLY A 300 -41.26 -10.48 -3.65
N LEU A 301 -41.04 -11.38 -2.69
CA LEU A 301 -40.02 -12.41 -2.79
C LEU A 301 -40.46 -13.53 -3.75
N PRO A 302 -39.53 -14.11 -4.56
CA PRO A 302 -39.84 -15.27 -5.38
C PRO A 302 -40.25 -16.48 -4.52
N PRO A 303 -41.03 -17.42 -5.07
CA PRO A 303 -41.37 -18.66 -4.38
C PRO A 303 -40.09 -19.41 -3.95
N GLY A 304 -40.08 -19.93 -2.71
CA GLY A 304 -38.94 -20.69 -2.18
C GLY A 304 -37.72 -19.83 -1.85
N TRP A 305 -37.85 -18.49 -1.76
CA TRP A 305 -36.78 -17.64 -1.38
C TRP A 305 -36.28 -17.92 0.05
N SER A 306 -34.98 -18.09 0.19
CA SER A 306 -34.28 -18.14 1.47
C SER A 306 -32.92 -17.47 1.33
N PHE A 307 -32.28 -17.13 2.45
CA PHE A 307 -30.91 -16.59 2.45
C PHE A 307 -29.88 -17.54 1.86
N ASP A 308 -30.12 -18.85 1.95
CA ASP A 308 -29.19 -19.87 1.47
C ASP A 308 -29.31 -20.08 -0.05
N THR A 309 -30.52 -19.89 -0.59
CA THR A 309 -30.80 -20.10 -2.03
C THR A 309 -30.60 -18.86 -2.88
N HIS A 310 -30.70 -17.66 -2.28
CA HIS A 310 -30.59 -16.39 -2.99
C HIS A 310 -29.50 -15.50 -2.35
N LYS A 311 -28.28 -15.60 -2.86
CA LYS A 311 -27.13 -14.76 -2.45
C LYS A 311 -27.27 -13.33 -2.98
N GLY A 312 -28.30 -12.60 -2.57
CA GLY A 312 -28.38 -11.14 -2.78
C GLY A 312 -27.34 -10.44 -1.89
N VAL A 313 -26.41 -9.72 -2.50
CA VAL A 313 -25.25 -9.17 -1.79
C VAL A 313 -25.67 -8.21 -0.65
N GLY A 314 -26.70 -7.38 -0.85
CA GLY A 314 -27.08 -6.34 0.13
C GLY A 314 -27.64 -6.90 1.45
N LEU A 315 -28.68 -7.73 1.39
CA LEU A 315 -29.34 -8.29 2.60
C LEU A 315 -28.44 -9.28 3.35
N SER A 316 -27.67 -10.10 2.61
CA SER A 316 -26.74 -11.07 3.22
C SER A 316 -25.61 -10.37 3.97
N VAL A 317 -25.00 -9.36 3.38
CA VAL A 317 -23.93 -8.55 4.03
C VAL A 317 -24.48 -7.85 5.27
N THR A 318 -25.69 -7.27 5.20
CA THR A 318 -26.32 -6.62 6.36
C THR A 318 -26.56 -7.64 7.47
N ARG A 319 -27.09 -8.83 7.16
CA ARG A 319 -27.30 -9.90 8.14
C ARG A 319 -26.02 -10.35 8.81
N GLU A 320 -24.95 -10.60 8.02
CA GLU A 320 -23.63 -11.02 8.53
C GLU A 320 -23.03 -9.94 9.44
N ARG A 321 -23.20 -8.67 9.09
CA ARG A 321 -22.74 -7.56 9.91
C ARG A 321 -23.46 -7.49 11.26
N PHE A 322 -24.78 -7.69 11.28
CA PHE A 322 -25.54 -7.78 12.53
C PHE A 322 -25.10 -8.98 13.38
N ALA A 323 -24.86 -10.14 12.77
CA ALA A 323 -24.34 -11.31 13.48
C ALA A 323 -22.96 -11.06 14.10
N GLY A 324 -22.08 -10.29 13.43
CA GLY A 324 -20.78 -9.91 13.96
C GLY A 324 -20.82 -8.89 15.09
N LEU A 325 -21.71 -7.88 15.02
CA LEU A 325 -21.84 -6.83 16.05
C LEU A 325 -22.67 -7.26 17.25
N TYR A 326 -23.60 -8.18 17.08
CA TYR A 326 -24.52 -8.66 18.12
C TYR A 326 -24.40 -10.19 18.24
N PRO A 327 -23.35 -10.69 18.94
CA PRO A 327 -23.13 -12.12 19.14
C PRO A 327 -24.28 -12.75 19.96
N ASP A 328 -24.26 -14.07 20.09
CA ASP A 328 -25.20 -14.87 20.88
C ASP A 328 -26.69 -14.74 20.46
N ASN A 329 -26.93 -14.55 19.14
CA ASN A 329 -28.29 -14.39 18.59
C ASN A 329 -29.09 -13.26 19.24
N THR A 330 -28.43 -12.23 19.76
CA THR A 330 -29.09 -11.07 20.34
C THR A 330 -29.76 -10.17 19.30
N SER A 331 -29.40 -10.30 18.01
CA SER A 331 -30.10 -9.68 16.88
C SER A 331 -31.01 -10.69 16.17
N ARG A 332 -32.14 -10.22 15.67
CA ARG A 332 -33.07 -11.01 14.83
C ARG A 332 -33.23 -10.30 13.50
N PHE A 333 -32.90 -10.96 12.41
CA PHE A 333 -33.06 -10.48 11.05
C PHE A 333 -34.06 -11.36 10.31
N ASN A 334 -35.21 -10.81 9.94
CA ASN A 334 -36.29 -11.54 9.29
C ASN A 334 -36.69 -10.88 7.97
N VAL A 335 -36.91 -11.69 6.94
CA VAL A 335 -37.38 -11.24 5.62
C VAL A 335 -38.56 -12.14 5.24
N ARG A 336 -39.70 -11.51 4.95
CA ARG A 336 -40.91 -12.26 4.59
C ARG A 336 -41.69 -11.62 3.45
N ARG A 337 -42.42 -12.43 2.70
CA ARG A 337 -43.40 -11.93 1.75
C ARG A 337 -44.62 -11.44 2.51
N ARG A 338 -45.14 -10.26 2.15
CA ARG A 338 -46.38 -9.74 2.73
C ARG A 338 -47.60 -10.39 2.08
N THR A 339 -48.67 -10.57 2.85
CA THR A 339 -49.96 -11.11 2.36
C THR A 339 -50.64 -10.18 1.35
N GLU A 340 -50.43 -8.87 1.52
CA GLU A 340 -50.96 -7.80 0.65
C GLU A 340 -50.09 -7.54 -0.59
N GLY A 341 -49.02 -8.31 -0.78
CA GLY A 341 -47.99 -8.10 -1.80
C GLY A 341 -46.80 -7.32 -1.28
N GLY A 342 -45.63 -7.53 -1.92
CA GLY A 342 -44.37 -6.90 -1.53
C GLY A 342 -43.58 -7.71 -0.50
N THR A 343 -42.56 -7.05 0.06
CA THR A 343 -41.63 -7.63 1.04
C THR A 343 -41.63 -6.85 2.34
N GLU A 344 -41.41 -7.54 3.43
CA GLU A 344 -41.11 -6.97 4.73
C GLU A 344 -39.75 -7.46 5.18
N VAL A 345 -38.86 -6.51 5.52
CA VAL A 345 -37.60 -6.76 6.20
C VAL A 345 -37.68 -6.18 7.58
N SER A 346 -37.50 -6.99 8.62
CA SER A 346 -37.53 -6.58 10.01
C SER A 346 -36.24 -6.96 10.74
N ILE A 347 -35.66 -6.00 11.46
CA ILE A 347 -34.45 -6.18 12.25
C ILE A 347 -34.74 -5.77 13.68
N SER A 348 -34.47 -6.65 14.62
CA SER A 348 -34.58 -6.35 16.04
C SER A 348 -33.26 -6.66 16.75
N PHE A 349 -32.74 -5.70 17.50
CA PHE A 349 -31.48 -5.79 18.22
C PHE A 349 -31.51 -4.97 19.53
N PRO A 350 -30.57 -5.17 20.48
CA PRO A 350 -30.54 -4.47 21.73
C PRO A 350 -30.47 -2.95 21.55
N LEU A 351 -31.29 -2.20 22.28
CA LEU A 351 -31.25 -0.75 22.30
C LEU A 351 -30.02 -0.29 23.08
N ARG A 352 -29.08 0.36 22.42
CA ARG A 352 -27.91 0.98 23.03
C ARG A 352 -27.99 2.48 22.82
N LYS A 353 -27.70 3.26 23.86
CA LYS A 353 -27.57 4.73 23.78
C LYS A 353 -26.10 5.11 24.01
N ARG A 354 -25.68 6.21 23.44
CA ARG A 354 -24.35 6.80 23.69
C ARG A 354 -24.25 7.15 25.18
N ARG A 355 -23.20 6.66 25.87
CA ARG A 355 -22.95 7.08 27.26
C ARG A 355 -22.48 8.53 27.27
N GLU A 356 -23.07 9.37 28.12
CA GLU A 356 -22.72 10.80 28.28
C GLU A 356 -21.29 11.05 28.79
N THR A 357 -20.48 10.00 29.06
CA THR A 357 -19.15 10.11 29.67
C THR A 357 -17.99 10.22 28.70
N ASP A 358 -18.22 10.28 27.38
CA ASP A 358 -17.12 10.25 26.40
C ASP A 358 -16.73 11.64 25.83
N ASP A 359 -17.27 12.74 26.37
CA ASP A 359 -16.96 14.12 25.94
C ASP A 359 -15.68 14.71 26.59
N GLY A 360 -14.80 13.90 27.19
CA GLY A 360 -13.65 14.34 27.97
C GLY A 360 -12.26 14.14 27.36
N LEU A 361 -12.11 13.67 26.11
CA LEU A 361 -10.79 13.51 25.49
C LEU A 361 -10.84 13.89 24.01
N THR A 362 -10.79 15.19 23.75
CA THR A 362 -10.24 15.71 22.47
C THR A 362 -8.80 16.13 22.70
N PRO A 363 -7.84 15.67 21.86
CA PRO A 363 -6.47 16.15 21.88
C PRO A 363 -6.33 17.56 21.31
#